data_14113d5632127def49fd1ecde4d11962
#
_entry.id   14113d5632127def49fd1ecde4d11962
#
_cell.length_a   1.000
_cell.length_b   1.000
_cell.length_c   1.000
_cell.angle_alpha   90.00
_cell.angle_beta   90.00
_cell.angle_gamma   90.00
#
_symmetry.space_group_name_H-M   'P 1'
#
loop_
_entity.id
_entity.type
_entity.pdbx_description
1 polymer ?
#
loop_
_entity_poly.entity_id
_entity_poly.type
_entity_poly.pdbx_seq_one_letter_code
_entity_poly.pdbx_strand_id
1 'polypeptide(L)'
;MDRAELQILYANTVVTPSGRKKLPVQDTDTFQSVLFGTPERDKVLRETLKTRPMSPQWKTWIRKDWWGREERENSIDPALYDLRDRLLSFAGEAVCMCFPEPDVQDILSYGQIWFGRNAKKVKGRMSQCHANASLLASRSNGAYRLCTGYALSDDGMWRQHSWCVEIRPRSVRVIETTEERILYYGYVLTDEDVREFNRRLW
;
A
#
# COMPACT_ATOMS: atom_id res chain seq x y z
N MET A 1 19.55 6.59 2.64
CA MET A 1 19.33 5.32 1.91
C MET A 1 18.69 5.65 0.59
N ASP A 2 19.31 5.27 -0.50
CA ASP A 2 18.77 5.50 -1.84
C ASP A 2 17.77 4.41 -2.27
N ARG A 3 17.17 4.54 -3.46
CA ARG A 3 16.15 3.62 -3.96
C ARG A 3 16.69 2.20 -4.21
N ALA A 4 17.91 2.08 -4.71
CA ALA A 4 18.54 0.80 -4.98
C ALA A 4 18.85 0.03 -3.68
N GLU A 5 19.40 0.73 -2.68
CA GLU A 5 19.63 0.17 -1.34
C GLU A 5 18.34 -0.33 -0.69
N LEU A 6 17.23 0.44 -0.83
CA LEU A 6 15.92 0.03 -0.32
C LEU A 6 15.42 -1.22 -1.04
N GLN A 7 15.52 -1.30 -2.37
CA GLN A 7 15.09 -2.48 -3.12
C GLN A 7 15.87 -3.74 -2.73
N ILE A 8 17.19 -3.65 -2.58
CA ILE A 8 18.03 -4.76 -2.14
C ILE A 8 17.64 -5.21 -0.72
N LEU A 9 17.38 -4.26 0.17
CA LEU A 9 16.99 -4.56 1.55
C LEU A 9 15.65 -5.30 1.58
N TYR A 10 14.68 -4.90 0.76
CA TYR A 10 13.36 -5.52 0.68
C TYR A 10 13.37 -6.86 -0.04
N ALA A 11 14.13 -7.00 -1.11
CA ALA A 11 14.29 -8.28 -1.81
C ALA A 11 14.79 -9.40 -0.88
N ASN A 12 15.61 -9.03 0.11
CA ASN A 12 16.14 -9.97 1.10
C ASN A 12 15.21 -10.23 2.31
N THR A 13 14.13 -9.47 2.49
CA THR A 13 13.31 -9.50 3.72
C THR A 13 11.87 -9.95 3.52
N VAL A 14 11.46 -10.31 2.30
CA VAL A 14 10.09 -10.80 2.04
C VAL A 14 9.88 -12.16 2.69
N VAL A 15 9.04 -12.17 3.72
CA VAL A 15 8.58 -13.39 4.40
C VAL A 15 7.26 -13.82 3.77
N THR A 16 7.23 -15.03 3.23
CA THR A 16 5.98 -15.62 2.74
C THR A 16 4.96 -15.78 3.89
N PRO A 17 3.65 -15.84 3.61
CA PRO A 17 2.61 -16.04 4.64
C PRO A 17 2.83 -17.26 5.55
N SER A 18 3.61 -18.24 5.10
CA SER A 18 3.94 -19.46 5.87
C SER A 18 5.18 -19.32 6.76
N GLY A 19 5.89 -18.19 6.74
CA GLY A 19 7.06 -17.93 7.59
C GLY A 19 8.31 -18.77 7.29
N ARG A 20 8.34 -19.58 6.23
CA ARG A 20 9.34 -20.67 6.10
C ARG A 20 10.31 -20.61 4.92
N LYS A 21 10.21 -19.67 3.98
CA LYS A 21 11.22 -19.58 2.90
C LYS A 21 11.45 -18.13 2.45
N LYS A 22 12.71 -17.71 2.44
CA LYS A 22 13.19 -16.57 1.67
C LYS A 22 13.08 -16.92 0.19
N LEU A 23 12.45 -16.08 -0.59
CA LEU A 23 12.54 -16.12 -2.04
C LEU A 23 13.26 -14.84 -2.47
N PRO A 24 14.32 -14.93 -3.28
CA PRO A 24 14.89 -13.75 -3.89
C PRO A 24 13.86 -13.17 -4.86
N VAL A 25 13.44 -11.95 -4.62
CA VAL A 25 12.54 -11.22 -5.52
C VAL A 25 13.43 -10.35 -6.39
N GLN A 26 13.61 -10.72 -7.64
CA GLN A 26 14.31 -9.92 -8.62
C GLN A 26 13.37 -9.16 -9.57
N ASP A 27 12.03 -9.41 -9.48
CA ASP A 27 11.07 -8.83 -10.41
C ASP A 27 9.69 -8.70 -9.77
N THR A 28 8.98 -7.58 -10.02
CA THR A 28 7.62 -7.37 -9.54
C THR A 28 6.64 -8.41 -10.07
N ASP A 29 6.85 -8.89 -11.30
CA ASP A 29 6.04 -9.96 -11.89
C ASP A 29 6.28 -11.30 -11.19
N THR A 30 7.50 -11.57 -10.76
CA THR A 30 7.84 -12.76 -9.97
C THR A 30 7.23 -12.71 -8.57
N PHE A 31 7.10 -11.52 -7.97
CA PHE A 31 6.44 -11.36 -6.67
C PHE A 31 4.93 -11.61 -6.78
N GLN A 32 4.29 -11.13 -7.84
CA GLN A 32 2.89 -11.46 -8.14
C GLN A 32 2.71 -12.97 -8.36
N SER A 33 3.58 -13.61 -9.12
CA SER A 33 3.54 -15.06 -9.34
C SER A 33 3.79 -15.87 -8.08
N VAL A 34 4.61 -15.38 -7.15
CA VAL A 34 4.86 -16.04 -5.85
C VAL A 34 3.71 -15.88 -4.87
N LEU A 35 3.01 -14.74 -4.86
CA LEU A 35 1.83 -14.51 -4.03
C LEU A 35 0.58 -15.15 -4.65
N PHE A 36 0.44 -15.14 -5.97
CA PHE A 36 -0.74 -15.57 -6.70
C PHE A 36 -0.45 -16.71 -7.69
N GLY A 37 0.65 -17.43 -7.53
CA GLY A 37 1.21 -18.32 -8.55
C GLY A 37 0.64 -19.73 -8.62
N THR A 38 -0.34 -20.10 -7.77
CA THR A 38 -1.09 -21.36 -7.94
C THR A 38 -2.56 -21.18 -7.56
N PRO A 39 -3.50 -21.88 -8.23
CA PRO A 39 -4.93 -21.76 -7.94
C PRO A 39 -5.29 -22.01 -6.47
N GLU A 40 -4.60 -22.94 -5.81
CA GLU A 40 -4.81 -23.24 -4.40
C GLU A 40 -4.32 -22.11 -3.48
N ARG A 41 -3.18 -21.52 -3.78
CA ARG A 41 -2.66 -20.35 -3.07
C ARG A 41 -3.53 -19.13 -3.25
N ASP A 42 -3.99 -18.90 -4.48
CA ASP A 42 -4.91 -17.82 -4.81
C ASP A 42 -6.22 -17.96 -4.05
N LYS A 43 -6.74 -19.18 -3.92
CA LYS A 43 -7.94 -19.46 -3.15
C LYS A 43 -7.72 -19.14 -1.66
N VAL A 44 -6.63 -19.62 -1.06
CA VAL A 44 -6.31 -19.37 0.36
C VAL A 44 -6.07 -17.87 0.61
N LEU A 45 -5.37 -17.17 -0.30
CA LEU A 45 -5.16 -15.73 -0.21
C LEU A 45 -6.48 -14.96 -0.31
N ARG A 46 -7.32 -15.27 -1.30
CA ARG A 46 -8.64 -14.63 -1.44
C ARG A 46 -9.55 -14.92 -0.25
N GLU A 47 -9.48 -16.10 0.33
CA GLU A 47 -10.19 -16.43 1.57
C GLU A 47 -9.66 -15.67 2.78
N THR A 48 -8.35 -15.42 2.84
CA THR A 48 -7.69 -14.65 3.92
C THR A 48 -7.93 -13.15 3.76
N LEU A 49 -8.09 -12.67 2.53
CA LEU A 49 -8.33 -11.25 2.19
C LEU A 49 -9.82 -10.92 2.09
N LYS A 50 -10.71 -11.71 2.68
CA LYS A 50 -12.15 -11.43 2.68
C LYS A 50 -12.42 -10.07 3.31
N THR A 51 -13.04 -9.22 2.51
CA THR A 51 -13.61 -7.96 2.94
C THR A 51 -15.11 -8.15 3.19
N ARG A 52 -15.72 -7.26 3.95
CA ARG A 52 -17.16 -7.14 3.97
C ARG A 52 -17.62 -6.67 2.58
N PRO A 53 -18.72 -7.23 2.03
CA PRO A 53 -19.23 -6.75 0.75
C PRO A 53 -19.56 -5.25 0.83
N MET A 54 -19.07 -4.51 -0.15
CA MET A 54 -19.40 -3.09 -0.26
C MET A 54 -20.85 -2.92 -0.67
N SER A 55 -21.56 -1.94 -0.09
CA SER A 55 -22.93 -1.65 -0.49
C SER A 55 -23.01 -1.19 -1.95
N PRO A 56 -24.09 -1.54 -2.67
CA PRO A 56 -24.28 -1.11 -4.07
C PRO A 56 -24.28 0.42 -4.23
N GLN A 57 -24.77 1.15 -3.23
CA GLN A 57 -24.76 2.61 -3.24
C GLN A 57 -23.34 3.16 -3.24
N TRP A 58 -22.45 2.64 -2.39
CA TRP A 58 -21.06 3.06 -2.32
C TRP A 58 -20.30 2.72 -3.63
N LYS A 59 -20.51 1.53 -4.20
CA LYS A 59 -19.93 1.17 -5.50
C LYS A 59 -20.35 2.13 -6.61
N THR A 60 -21.63 2.48 -6.63
CA THR A 60 -22.19 3.41 -7.61
C THR A 60 -21.61 4.81 -7.41
N TRP A 61 -21.54 5.29 -6.17
CA TRP A 61 -20.99 6.59 -5.85
C TRP A 61 -19.51 6.71 -6.27
N ILE A 62 -18.67 5.75 -5.91
CA ILE A 62 -17.25 5.77 -6.29
C ILE A 62 -17.11 5.80 -7.82
N ARG A 63 -17.86 4.95 -8.54
CA ARG A 63 -17.74 4.88 -9.99
C ARG A 63 -18.29 6.11 -10.71
N LYS A 64 -19.45 6.64 -10.29
CA LYS A 64 -20.14 7.72 -11.00
C LYS A 64 -19.79 9.10 -10.48
N ASP A 65 -19.71 9.25 -9.15
CA ASP A 65 -19.56 10.57 -8.54
C ASP A 65 -18.11 10.89 -8.25
N TRP A 66 -17.28 9.88 -7.92
CA TRP A 66 -15.86 10.09 -7.70
C TRP A 66 -15.08 10.01 -9.01
N TRP A 67 -14.93 8.82 -9.59
CA TRP A 67 -14.21 8.64 -10.86
C TRP A 67 -14.88 9.37 -12.02
N GLY A 68 -16.20 9.19 -12.20
CA GLY A 68 -16.91 9.79 -13.32
C GLY A 68 -16.97 11.31 -13.30
N ARG A 69 -16.84 11.95 -12.15
CA ARG A 69 -16.65 13.40 -12.08
C ARG A 69 -15.28 13.79 -12.61
N GLU A 70 -14.22 13.17 -12.11
CA GLU A 70 -12.85 13.45 -12.57
C GLU A 70 -12.68 13.18 -14.08
N GLU A 71 -13.27 12.11 -14.59
CA GLU A 71 -13.28 11.79 -16.04
C GLU A 71 -13.97 12.88 -16.89
N ARG A 72 -15.00 13.54 -16.36
CA ARG A 72 -15.71 14.62 -17.08
C ARG A 72 -15.04 15.98 -16.95
N GLU A 73 -14.43 16.26 -15.82
CA GLU A 73 -13.96 17.61 -15.46
C GLU A 73 -12.46 17.76 -15.72
N ASN A 74 -11.71 16.68 -15.69
CA ASN A 74 -10.26 16.68 -15.79
C ASN A 74 -9.76 15.62 -16.77
N SER A 75 -8.56 15.87 -17.32
CA SER A 75 -7.80 14.84 -18.03
C SER A 75 -7.15 13.93 -16.99
N ILE A 76 -7.66 12.71 -16.83
CA ILE A 76 -7.08 11.73 -15.92
C ILE A 76 -5.80 11.14 -16.52
N ASP A 77 -4.71 11.15 -15.74
CA ASP A 77 -3.49 10.42 -16.10
C ASP A 77 -3.81 8.93 -16.29
N PRO A 78 -3.53 8.32 -17.46
CA PRO A 78 -3.75 6.90 -17.70
C PRO A 78 -3.15 5.98 -16.63
N ALA A 79 -2.03 6.36 -16.02
CA ALA A 79 -1.40 5.61 -14.94
C ALA A 79 -2.32 5.41 -13.71
N LEU A 80 -3.32 6.27 -13.52
CA LEU A 80 -4.31 6.10 -12.44
C LEU A 80 -5.24 4.91 -12.70
N TYR A 81 -5.57 4.63 -13.96
CA TYR A 81 -6.32 3.43 -14.32
C TYR A 81 -5.48 2.17 -14.11
N ASP A 82 -4.20 2.21 -14.49
CA ASP A 82 -3.27 1.10 -14.26
C ASP A 82 -3.12 0.81 -12.76
N LEU A 83 -2.99 1.85 -11.95
CA LEU A 83 -2.92 1.71 -10.49
C LEU A 83 -4.23 1.13 -9.93
N ARG A 84 -5.39 1.64 -10.34
CA ARG A 84 -6.70 1.12 -9.93
C ARG A 84 -6.83 -0.36 -10.25
N ASP A 85 -6.53 -0.74 -11.48
CA ASP A 85 -6.70 -2.11 -11.95
C ASP A 85 -5.73 -3.05 -11.24
N ARG A 86 -4.51 -2.59 -10.98
CA ARG A 86 -3.53 -3.32 -10.16
C ARG A 86 -4.02 -3.54 -8.73
N LEU A 87 -4.54 -2.53 -8.06
CA LEU A 87 -5.09 -2.65 -6.70
C LEU A 87 -6.24 -3.64 -6.64
N LEU A 88 -7.19 -3.55 -7.59
CA LEU A 88 -8.33 -4.45 -7.67
C LEU A 88 -7.94 -5.89 -8.04
N SER A 89 -6.83 -6.08 -8.74
CA SER A 89 -6.31 -7.42 -9.04
C SER A 89 -5.86 -8.18 -7.78
N PHE A 90 -5.44 -7.47 -6.73
CA PHE A 90 -5.05 -8.10 -5.46
C PHE A 90 -6.27 -8.50 -4.63
N ALA A 91 -7.18 -7.56 -4.39
CA ALA A 91 -8.40 -7.76 -3.61
C ALA A 91 -9.25 -6.47 -3.62
N GLY A 92 -10.40 -6.51 -2.93
CA GLY A 92 -11.29 -5.37 -2.77
C GLY A 92 -12.24 -5.18 -3.93
N GLU A 93 -13.07 -4.15 -3.85
CA GLU A 93 -14.19 -3.93 -4.77
C GLU A 93 -14.18 -2.52 -5.38
N ALA A 94 -13.44 -1.59 -4.79
CA ALA A 94 -13.33 -0.21 -5.27
C ALA A 94 -12.05 0.47 -4.81
N VAL A 95 -11.65 1.50 -5.55
CA VAL A 95 -10.52 2.36 -5.22
C VAL A 95 -11.00 3.80 -5.13
N CYS A 96 -10.85 4.39 -3.93
CA CYS A 96 -11.03 5.83 -3.72
C CYS A 96 -9.68 6.50 -4.04
N MET A 97 -9.51 6.85 -5.31
CA MET A 97 -8.27 7.44 -5.82
C MET A 97 -8.11 8.87 -5.32
N CYS A 98 -6.87 9.27 -5.04
CA CYS A 98 -6.51 10.67 -4.88
C CYS A 98 -6.38 11.32 -6.27
N PHE A 99 -6.93 12.52 -6.44
CA PHE A 99 -6.82 13.28 -7.68
C PHE A 99 -6.30 14.71 -7.36
N PRO A 100 -5.12 15.09 -7.86
CA PRO A 100 -4.12 14.23 -8.50
C PRO A 100 -3.43 13.29 -7.51
N GLU A 101 -2.93 12.14 -8.00
CA GLU A 101 -2.05 11.25 -7.23
C GLU A 101 -0.59 11.54 -7.60
N PRO A 102 0.14 12.30 -6.77
CA PRO A 102 1.49 12.75 -7.12
C PRO A 102 2.50 11.61 -7.19
N ASP A 103 2.21 10.51 -6.52
CA ASP A 103 3.15 9.39 -6.37
C ASP A 103 2.81 8.20 -7.29
N VAL A 104 1.87 8.37 -8.27
CA VAL A 104 1.35 7.26 -9.10
C VAL A 104 2.44 6.47 -9.82
N GLN A 105 3.41 7.15 -10.40
CA GLN A 105 4.50 6.50 -11.15
C GLN A 105 5.43 5.71 -10.22
N ASP A 106 5.74 6.25 -9.04
CA ASP A 106 6.55 5.56 -8.04
C ASP A 106 5.81 4.38 -7.43
N ILE A 107 4.51 4.51 -7.16
CA ILE A 107 3.67 3.41 -6.67
C ILE A 107 3.62 2.28 -7.70
N LEU A 108 3.48 2.58 -8.99
CA LEU A 108 3.47 1.58 -10.05
C LEU A 108 4.82 0.90 -10.24
N SER A 109 5.92 1.67 -10.13
CA SER A 109 7.28 1.20 -10.39
C SER A 109 7.91 0.45 -9.21
N TYR A 110 7.63 0.89 -7.98
CA TYR A 110 8.30 0.40 -6.76
C TYR A 110 7.34 -0.21 -5.75
N GLY A 111 6.04 -0.24 -6.05
CA GLY A 111 5.02 -0.71 -5.13
C GLY A 111 5.22 -2.16 -4.73
N GLN A 112 5.06 -2.42 -3.44
CA GLN A 112 5.15 -3.72 -2.80
C GLN A 112 3.89 -3.98 -1.97
N ILE A 113 3.63 -5.24 -1.66
CA ILE A 113 2.50 -5.66 -0.84
C ILE A 113 2.97 -5.96 0.59
N TRP A 114 2.20 -5.47 1.57
CA TRP A 114 2.32 -5.87 2.97
C TRP A 114 0.97 -6.30 3.53
N PHE A 115 0.98 -7.37 4.34
CA PHE A 115 -0.23 -7.88 4.99
C PHE A 115 -0.46 -7.17 6.32
N GLY A 116 -1.70 -6.71 6.55
CA GLY A 116 -2.08 -5.98 7.74
C GLY A 116 -2.18 -6.83 9.02
N ARG A 117 -2.43 -8.14 8.89
CA ARG A 117 -2.65 -9.05 10.02
C ARG A 117 -1.55 -9.06 11.11
N ASN A 118 -0.32 -8.67 10.74
CA ASN A 118 0.83 -8.61 11.65
C ASN A 118 1.29 -7.16 11.90
N ALA A 119 0.49 -6.18 11.52
CA ALA A 119 0.82 -4.78 11.75
C ALA A 119 0.87 -4.47 13.25
N LYS A 120 1.89 -3.72 13.67
CA LYS A 120 1.95 -3.15 15.00
C LYS A 120 1.16 -1.85 15.01
N LYS A 121 0.19 -1.73 15.89
CA LYS A 121 -0.58 -0.50 16.04
C LYS A 121 0.11 0.47 16.99
N VAL A 122 0.29 1.70 16.53
CA VAL A 122 0.74 2.85 17.32
C VAL A 122 -0.33 3.91 17.24
N LYS A 123 -0.87 4.34 18.38
CA LYS A 123 -1.99 5.29 18.40
C LYS A 123 -1.58 6.64 17.81
N GLY A 124 -2.18 7.02 16.70
CA GLY A 124 -2.12 8.33 16.08
C GLY A 124 -3.47 9.05 16.12
N ARG A 125 -3.56 10.19 15.47
CA ARG A 125 -4.82 10.93 15.28
C ARG A 125 -5.63 10.28 14.16
N MET A 126 -6.96 10.17 14.38
CA MET A 126 -7.87 9.66 13.35
C MET A 126 -7.80 10.50 12.07
N SER A 127 -7.93 9.84 10.93
CA SER A 127 -7.94 10.46 9.59
C SER A 127 -6.70 11.29 9.23
N GLN A 128 -5.59 11.12 9.95
CA GLN A 128 -4.33 11.84 9.73
C GLN A 128 -3.16 10.87 9.46
N CYS A 129 -3.40 9.83 8.66
CA CYS A 129 -2.42 8.79 8.39
C CYS A 129 -1.07 9.34 7.89
N HIS A 130 -1.10 10.29 6.96
CA HIS A 130 0.10 10.90 6.39
C HIS A 130 0.93 11.65 7.46
N ALA A 131 0.30 12.54 8.21
CA ALA A 131 0.96 13.30 9.27
C ALA A 131 1.45 12.41 10.42
N ASN A 132 0.64 11.42 10.82
CA ASN A 132 1.02 10.47 11.86
C ASN A 132 2.23 9.63 11.46
N ALA A 133 2.23 9.08 10.24
CA ALA A 133 3.31 8.23 9.74
C ALA A 133 4.62 9.05 9.58
N SER A 134 4.54 10.26 9.01
CA SER A 134 5.68 11.18 8.90
C SER A 134 6.27 11.51 10.27
N LEU A 135 5.43 11.90 11.23
CA LEU A 135 5.88 12.25 12.58
C LEU A 135 6.50 11.04 13.28
N LEU A 136 5.92 9.85 13.12
CA LEU A 136 6.42 8.62 13.71
C LEU A 136 7.79 8.25 13.12
N ALA A 137 7.94 8.31 11.80
CA ALA A 137 9.21 8.05 11.12
C ALA A 137 10.30 9.02 11.59
N SER A 138 10.01 10.32 11.61
CA SER A 138 10.98 11.36 12.03
C SER A 138 11.47 11.21 13.47
N ARG A 139 10.59 10.75 14.38
CA ARG A 139 10.92 10.55 15.80
C ARG A 139 11.57 9.21 16.12
N SER A 140 11.64 8.31 15.16
CA SER A 140 12.10 6.94 15.38
C SER A 140 13.63 6.79 15.39
N ASN A 141 14.39 7.86 15.13
CA ASN A 141 15.85 7.81 14.94
C ASN A 141 16.27 6.75 13.89
N GLY A 142 15.51 6.65 12.80
CA GLY A 142 15.79 5.71 11.71
C GLY A 142 15.28 4.28 11.92
N ALA A 143 14.65 3.97 13.07
CA ALA A 143 14.07 2.66 13.32
C ALA A 143 12.88 2.35 12.42
N TYR A 144 12.15 3.38 11.99
CA TYR A 144 11.01 3.26 11.10
C TYR A 144 11.24 4.02 9.80
N ARG A 145 10.80 3.43 8.69
CA ARG A 145 10.80 4.06 7.37
C ARG A 145 9.39 4.42 6.98
N LEU A 146 9.22 5.62 6.42
CA LEU A 146 7.94 6.10 5.91
C LEU A 146 7.59 5.40 4.60
N CYS A 147 6.33 5.01 4.46
CA CYS A 147 5.74 4.44 3.25
C CYS A 147 4.50 5.23 2.85
N THR A 148 4.24 5.29 1.55
CA THR A 148 3.01 5.83 0.98
C THR A 148 2.46 4.93 -0.10
N GLY A 149 1.16 5.03 -0.36
CA GLY A 149 0.45 4.23 -1.35
C GLY A 149 -1.02 4.07 -1.00
N TYR A 150 -1.53 2.85 -1.08
CA TYR A 150 -2.93 2.52 -0.84
C TYR A 150 -3.07 1.41 0.19
N ALA A 151 -4.11 1.47 0.99
CA ALA A 151 -4.44 0.43 1.97
C ALA A 151 -5.89 -0.03 1.80
N LEU A 152 -6.08 -1.36 1.82
CA LEU A 152 -7.38 -2.02 1.74
C LEU A 152 -8.00 -2.10 3.12
N SER A 153 -9.18 -1.53 3.27
CA SER A 153 -9.99 -1.62 4.48
C SER A 153 -10.92 -2.85 4.43
N ASP A 154 -11.47 -3.21 5.57
CA ASP A 154 -12.39 -4.35 5.71
C ASP A 154 -13.72 -4.16 4.95
N ASP A 155 -14.05 -2.92 4.55
CA ASP A 155 -15.22 -2.60 3.72
C ASP A 155 -14.99 -2.80 2.21
N GLY A 156 -13.86 -3.36 1.81
CA GLY A 156 -13.53 -3.63 0.42
C GLY A 156 -12.99 -2.45 -0.38
N MET A 157 -12.71 -1.33 0.29
CA MET A 157 -12.25 -0.12 -0.38
C MET A 157 -10.75 0.10 -0.17
N TRP A 158 -10.03 0.32 -1.26
CA TRP A 158 -8.70 0.88 -1.27
C TRP A 158 -8.75 2.39 -1.09
N ARG A 159 -7.94 2.91 -0.19
CA ARG A 159 -7.79 4.35 0.09
C ARG A 159 -6.34 4.72 0.10
N GLN A 160 -6.01 5.93 -0.38
CA GLN A 160 -4.69 6.48 -0.19
C GLN A 160 -4.31 6.48 1.29
N HIS A 161 -3.10 6.06 1.58
CA HIS A 161 -2.66 5.82 2.95
C HIS A 161 -1.16 5.93 3.10
N SER A 162 -0.71 6.33 4.29
CA SER A 162 0.70 6.27 4.67
C SER A 162 0.86 5.53 5.99
N TRP A 163 1.92 4.77 6.08
CA TRP A 163 2.29 3.96 7.23
C TRP A 163 3.80 3.97 7.42
N CYS A 164 4.28 3.34 8.46
CA CYS A 164 5.71 3.06 8.59
C CYS A 164 6.00 1.57 8.46
N VAL A 165 7.25 1.25 8.15
CA VAL A 165 7.78 -0.10 8.27
C VAL A 165 8.98 -0.12 9.19
N GLU A 166 9.05 -1.13 10.04
CA GLU A 166 10.20 -1.50 10.84
C GLU A 166 10.96 -2.60 10.11
N ILE A 167 12.20 -2.30 9.71
CA ILE A 167 13.05 -3.27 9.02
C ILE A 167 13.85 -4.03 10.05
N ARG A 168 13.73 -5.33 10.03
CA ARG A 168 14.41 -6.27 10.92
C ARG A 168 15.30 -7.20 10.10
N PRO A 169 16.31 -7.87 10.71
CA PRO A 169 17.25 -8.71 9.97
C PRO A 169 16.60 -9.82 9.13
N ARG A 170 15.37 -10.25 9.47
CA ARG A 170 14.67 -11.36 8.78
C ARG A 170 13.22 -11.07 8.44
N SER A 171 12.73 -9.85 8.63
CA SER A 171 11.34 -9.51 8.38
C SER A 171 11.13 -8.01 8.27
N VAL A 172 10.03 -7.61 7.64
CA VAL A 172 9.52 -6.24 7.68
C VAL A 172 8.20 -6.26 8.43
N ARG A 173 8.03 -5.34 9.36
CA ARG A 173 6.79 -5.17 10.11
C ARG A 173 6.14 -3.84 9.75
N VAL A 174 4.88 -3.87 9.36
CA VAL A 174 4.05 -2.67 9.20
C VAL A 174 3.77 -2.05 10.58
N ILE A 175 3.88 -0.74 10.66
CA ILE A 175 3.48 0.07 11.82
C ILE A 175 2.34 0.95 11.38
N GLU A 176 1.14 0.65 11.88
CA GLU A 176 -0.10 1.34 11.56
C GLU A 176 -0.42 2.39 12.62
N THR A 177 -0.86 3.59 12.20
CA THR A 177 -1.09 4.72 13.09
C THR A 177 -2.56 5.14 13.22
N THR A 178 -3.44 4.57 12.42
CA THR A 178 -4.88 4.88 12.40
C THR A 178 -5.73 3.64 12.64
N GLU A 179 -6.28 3.06 11.59
CA GLU A 179 -7.14 1.89 11.63
C GLU A 179 -6.43 0.66 11.07
N GLU A 180 -6.87 -0.51 11.49
CA GLU A 180 -6.38 -1.76 10.93
C GLU A 180 -6.77 -1.86 9.45
N ARG A 181 -5.80 -2.31 8.64
CA ARG A 181 -5.98 -2.56 7.22
C ARG A 181 -5.72 -4.03 6.91
N ILE A 182 -6.35 -4.52 5.88
CA ILE A 182 -6.17 -5.91 5.43
C ILE A 182 -4.88 -6.05 4.66
N LEU A 183 -4.63 -5.09 3.76
CA LEU A 183 -3.52 -5.11 2.82
C LEU A 183 -3.01 -3.70 2.59
N TYR A 184 -1.73 -3.56 2.32
CA TYR A 184 -1.09 -2.32 1.90
C TYR A 184 -0.39 -2.56 0.57
N TYR A 185 -0.48 -1.62 -0.34
CA TYR A 185 0.28 -1.58 -1.58
C TYR A 185 0.87 -0.19 -1.78
N GLY A 186 2.18 -0.09 -1.89
CA GLY A 186 2.89 1.18 -2.03
C GLY A 186 4.39 0.97 -1.95
N TYR A 187 5.13 2.01 -1.64
CA TYR A 187 6.59 1.95 -1.60
C TYR A 187 7.17 2.67 -0.38
N VAL A 188 8.42 2.36 -0.08
CA VAL A 188 9.17 3.02 0.99
C VAL A 188 9.83 4.26 0.42
N LEU A 189 9.67 5.37 1.11
CA LEU A 189 10.23 6.65 0.71
C LEU A 189 11.74 6.69 0.99
N THR A 190 12.50 7.21 0.02
CA THR A 190 13.90 7.62 0.24
C THR A 190 13.95 8.85 1.15
N ASP A 191 15.13 9.23 1.61
CA ASP A 191 15.28 10.43 2.43
C ASP A 191 14.91 11.72 1.65
N GLU A 192 15.03 11.69 0.33
CA GLU A 192 14.59 12.78 -0.56
C GLU A 192 13.07 12.81 -0.70
N ASP A 193 12.45 11.66 -0.97
CA ASP A 193 10.99 11.53 -1.04
C ASP A 193 10.33 11.98 0.27
N VAL A 194 10.92 11.66 1.43
CA VAL A 194 10.42 12.10 2.74
C VAL A 194 10.43 13.62 2.85
N ARG A 195 11.47 14.30 2.35
CA ARG A 195 11.51 15.76 2.35
C ARG A 195 10.41 16.36 1.46
N GLU A 196 10.20 15.80 0.28
CA GLU A 196 9.13 16.22 -0.63
C GLU A 196 7.75 15.93 -0.05
N PHE A 197 7.54 14.74 0.46
CA PHE A 197 6.31 14.34 1.13
C PHE A 197 5.94 15.30 2.27
N ASN A 198 6.91 15.67 3.09
CA ASN A 198 6.70 16.60 4.20
C ASN A 198 6.37 18.02 3.72
N ARG A 199 6.99 18.50 2.62
CA ARG A 199 6.63 19.80 2.01
C ARG A 199 5.18 19.85 1.53
N ARG A 200 4.61 18.73 1.11
CA ARG A 200 3.20 18.62 0.70
C ARG A 200 2.22 18.55 1.88
N LEU A 201 2.70 18.15 3.06
CA LEU A 201 1.86 18.03 4.26
C LEU A 201 1.74 19.34 5.06
N TRP A 202 2.78 20.18 5.04
CA TRP A 202 2.93 21.38 5.86
C TRP A 202 3.11 22.64 5.03
#